data_34fc91317acbf1dcd04da98218bba4b2
#
_entry.id   34fc91317acbf1dcd04da98218bba4b2
#
_cell.length_a   1.000
_cell.length_b   1.000
_cell.length_c   1.000
_cell.angle_alpha   90.00
_cell.angle_beta   90.00
_cell.angle_gamma   90.00
#
_symmetry.space_group_name_H-M   'P 1'
#
loop_
_entity.id
_entity.type
_entity.pdbx_description
1 polymer ?
#
loop_
_entity_poly.entity_id
_entity_poly.type
_entity_poly.pdbx_seq_one_letter_code
_entity_poly.pdbx_strand_id
1 'polypeptide(L)' 'MTVNDVVQFNEKHKWRGSLGIISKDKGFDHPRRYLIGVPIPDSGIDYIFDDGSSIEYIGKAVLVEGEEDD' A
#
# COMPACT_ATOMS: atom_id res chain seq x y z
N MET A 1 -2.74 10.34 -3.49
CA MET A 1 -2.33 8.93 -3.62
C MET A 1 -3.37 8.17 -4.40
N THR A 2 -2.89 7.26 -5.22
CA THR A 2 -3.79 6.49 -6.09
C THR A 2 -3.42 5.02 -6.04
N VAL A 3 -4.24 4.20 -6.69
CA VAL A 3 -3.97 2.76 -6.78
C VAL A 3 -2.59 2.53 -7.41
N ASN A 4 -1.88 1.56 -6.88
CA ASN A 4 -0.51 1.19 -7.24
C ASN A 4 0.56 2.11 -6.69
N ASP A 5 0.20 3.09 -5.89
CA ASP A 5 1.21 3.86 -5.18
C ASP A 5 1.79 3.03 -4.05
N VAL A 6 3.11 3.13 -3.87
CA VAL A 6 3.77 2.50 -2.74
C VAL A 6 3.79 3.50 -1.61
N VAL A 7 3.41 3.04 -0.42
CA VAL A 7 3.32 3.89 0.75
C VAL A 7 4.07 3.23 1.90
N GLN A 8 4.44 4.04 2.87
CA GLN A 8 5.07 3.54 4.09
C GLN A 8 4.22 3.97 5.27
N PHE A 9 3.97 3.04 6.18
CA PHE A 9 3.23 3.38 7.39
C PHE A 9 4.11 4.22 8.29
N ASN A 10 3.53 5.33 8.76
CA ASN A 10 4.28 6.27 9.59
C ASN A 10 4.11 5.94 11.07
N GLU A 11 4.61 6.80 11.94
CA GLU A 11 4.63 6.54 13.38
C GLU A 11 3.26 6.37 13.99
N LYS A 12 2.22 6.84 13.33
CA LYS A 12 0.86 6.75 13.86
C LYS A 12 0.27 5.36 13.72
N HIS A 13 0.92 4.49 12.96
CA HIS A 13 0.37 3.15 12.69
C HIS A 13 1.17 2.09 13.44
N LYS A 14 0.47 1.05 13.90
CA LYS A 14 1.15 -0.03 14.59
C LYS A 14 2.13 -0.77 13.68
N TRP A 15 1.93 -0.68 12.37
CA TRP A 15 2.85 -1.29 11.40
C TRP A 15 3.85 -0.28 10.86
N ARG A 16 4.20 0.72 11.66
CA ARG A 16 5.10 1.77 11.22
C ARG A 16 6.38 1.21 10.62
N GLY A 17 6.83 1.83 9.56
CA GLY A 17 8.03 1.40 8.86
C GLY A 17 7.77 0.38 7.77
N SER A 18 6.63 -0.29 7.80
CA SER A 18 6.31 -1.28 6.76
C SER A 18 5.87 -0.58 5.49
N LEU A 19 6.08 -1.24 4.37
CA LEU A 19 5.64 -0.73 3.08
C LEU A 19 4.38 -1.45 2.64
N GLY A 20 3.57 -0.74 1.87
CA GLY A 20 2.38 -1.31 1.30
C GLY A 20 2.09 -0.71 -0.05
N ILE A 21 1.13 -1.26 -0.75
CA ILE A 21 0.73 -0.77 -2.06
C ILE A 21 -0.77 -0.52 -2.01
N ILE A 22 -1.18 0.65 -2.48
CA ILE A 22 -2.60 0.98 -2.50
C ILE A 22 -3.30 0.11 -3.53
N SER A 23 -4.23 -0.70 -3.05
CA SER A 23 -4.97 -1.63 -3.89
C SER A 23 -6.29 -1.05 -4.35
N LYS A 24 -6.91 -0.19 -3.54
CA LYS A 24 -8.19 0.39 -3.87
C LYS A 24 -8.33 1.74 -3.20
N ASP A 25 -8.97 2.69 -3.88
CA ASP A 25 -9.27 4.01 -3.35
C ASP A 25 -10.79 4.18 -3.40
N LYS A 26 -11.39 4.30 -2.23
CA LYS A 26 -12.85 4.37 -2.12
C LYS A 26 -13.40 5.79 -2.21
N GLY A 27 -12.53 6.77 -2.41
CA GLY A 27 -12.97 8.14 -2.56
C GLY A 27 -12.72 8.97 -1.32
N PHE A 28 -12.55 10.26 -1.52
CA PHE A 28 -12.07 11.12 -0.46
C PHE A 28 -13.06 11.29 0.70
N ASP A 29 -14.32 11.00 0.49
CA ASP A 29 -15.30 11.13 1.56
C ASP A 29 -15.53 9.82 2.33
N HIS A 30 -14.80 8.77 2.00
CA HIS A 30 -14.95 7.50 2.70
C HIS A 30 -14.02 7.48 3.92
N PRO A 31 -14.51 7.15 5.12
CA PRO A 31 -13.67 7.17 6.33
C PRO A 31 -12.51 6.18 6.28
N ARG A 32 -12.62 5.11 5.53
CA ARG A 32 -11.53 4.16 5.33
C ARG A 32 -11.21 4.12 3.87
N ARG A 33 -10.61 5.19 3.40
CA ARG A 33 -10.46 5.45 1.99
C ARG A 33 -9.62 4.44 1.24
N TYR A 34 -8.48 4.05 1.82
CA TYR A 34 -7.52 3.25 1.09
C TYR A 34 -7.49 1.82 1.59
N LEU A 35 -7.49 0.88 0.65
CA LEU A 35 -7.21 -0.52 0.96
C LEU A 35 -5.77 -0.76 0.54
N ILE A 36 -4.94 -1.15 1.49
CA ILE A 36 -3.50 -1.25 1.29
C ILE A 36 -3.08 -2.69 1.45
N GLY A 37 -2.38 -3.22 0.45
CA GLY A 37 -1.82 -4.56 0.52
C GLY A 37 -0.41 -4.49 1.06
N VAL A 38 -0.15 -5.26 2.11
CA VAL A 38 1.16 -5.27 2.76
C VAL A 38 1.74 -6.66 2.64
N PRO A 39 2.87 -6.80 1.96
CA PRO A 39 3.49 -8.13 1.83
C PRO A 39 4.06 -8.57 3.17
N ILE A 40 3.72 -9.78 3.55
CA ILE A 40 4.20 -10.38 4.78
C ILE A 40 5.10 -11.55 4.38
N PRO A 41 6.37 -11.54 4.79
CA PRO A 41 7.27 -12.63 4.43
C PRO A 41 6.68 -13.98 4.81
N ASP A 42 6.70 -14.90 3.87
CA ASP A 42 6.26 -16.28 4.07
C ASP A 42 4.76 -16.43 4.31
N SER A 43 4.00 -15.34 4.26
CA SER A 43 2.57 -15.41 4.53
C SER A 43 1.70 -14.82 3.44
N GLY A 44 2.30 -14.19 2.44
CA GLY A 44 1.54 -13.60 1.36
C GLY A 44 1.28 -12.13 1.60
N ILE A 45 0.07 -11.68 1.36
CA ILE A 45 -0.27 -10.27 1.45
C ILE A 45 -1.43 -10.10 2.41
N ASP A 46 -1.25 -9.22 3.38
CA ASP A 46 -2.34 -8.80 4.25
C ASP A 46 -2.89 -7.49 3.73
N TYR A 47 -4.18 -7.27 3.95
CA TYR A 47 -4.82 -6.04 3.52
C TYR A 47 -5.34 -5.28 4.74
N ILE A 48 -5.17 -3.96 4.71
CA ILE A 48 -5.64 -3.14 5.81
C ILE A 48 -6.20 -1.85 5.23
N PHE A 49 -7.23 -1.33 5.88
CA PHE A 49 -7.82 -0.06 5.48
C PHE A 49 -7.16 1.07 6.26
N ASP A 50 -7.00 2.23 5.61
CA ASP A 50 -6.48 3.41 6.25
C ASP A 50 -7.12 4.64 5.61
N ASP A 51 -7.29 5.70 6.39
CA ASP A 51 -7.88 6.92 5.87
C ASP A 51 -6.84 7.81 5.18
N GLY A 52 -5.58 7.44 5.22
CA GLY A 52 -4.52 8.20 4.60
C GLY A 52 -3.63 8.93 5.60
N SER A 53 -4.06 9.05 6.84
CA SER A 53 -3.32 9.84 7.83
C SER A 53 -2.11 9.09 8.38
N SER A 54 -2.07 7.78 8.22
CA SER A 54 -1.00 6.95 8.79
C SER A 54 -0.04 6.43 7.74
N ILE A 55 -0.10 6.95 6.53
CA ILE A 55 0.77 6.50 5.45
C ILE A 55 1.38 7.69 4.75
N GLU A 56 2.54 7.45 4.14
CA GLU A 56 3.23 8.46 3.38
C GLU A 56 3.62 7.89 2.03
N TYR A 57 3.54 8.71 1.02
CA TYR A 57 3.84 8.32 -0.35
C TYR A 57 5.34 8.07 -0.51
N ILE A 58 5.69 6.93 -1.08
CA ILE A 58 7.07 6.61 -1.36
C ILE A 58 7.34 6.67 -2.86
N GLY A 59 6.45 6.10 -3.66
CA GLY A 59 6.66 6.06 -5.09
C GLY A 59 5.57 5.27 -5.74
N LYS A 60 5.74 4.92 -6.98
CA LYS A 60 4.74 4.19 -7.73
C LYS A 60 5.23 2.78 -7.99
N ALA A 61 4.37 1.81 -7.79
CA ALA A 61 4.72 0.42 -8.09
C ALA A 61 4.73 0.24 -9.60
N VAL A 62 5.73 -0.48 -10.09
CA VAL A 62 5.85 -0.78 -11.51
C VAL A 62 5.92 -2.28 -11.66
N LEU A 63 5.02 -2.80 -12.47
CA LEU A 63 5.03 -4.22 -12.74
C LEU A 63 6.04 -4.51 -13.84
N VAL A 64 7.03 -5.32 -13.55
CA VAL A 64 8.04 -5.70 -14.51
C VAL A 64 7.73 -7.09 -14.99
N GLU A 65 7.59 -7.25 -16.31
CA GLU A 65 7.25 -8.56 -16.82
C GLU A 65 8.04 -8.85 -18.07
N GLY A 66 8.12 -10.08 -18.42
CA GLY A 66 8.76 -10.52 -19.63
C GLY A 66 10.22 -10.68 -19.53
N GLU A 67 10.77 -10.20 -18.50
CA GLU A 67 12.17 -10.22 -18.41
C GLU A 67 12.66 -11.53 -18.14
N GLU A 68 11.85 -12.23 -17.56
CA GLU A 68 12.31 -13.46 -17.15
C GLU A 68 12.64 -14.27 -18.24
N ASP A 69 12.24 -14.03 -19.22
CA ASP A 69 12.50 -14.84 -20.18
C ASP A 69 13.66 -14.61 -20.76
N ASP A 70 14.17 -14.19 -20.55
CA ASP A 70 15.21 -14.25 -21.11
C ASP A 70 15.83 -15.03 -20.95
#